data_8c0be39928cf4d1248f6f8a125abb87c
#
_entry.id   8c0be39928cf4d1248f6f8a125abb87c
#
_cell.length_a   1.000
_cell.length_b   1.000
_cell.length_c   1.000
_cell.angle_alpha   90.00
_cell.angle_beta   90.00
_cell.angle_gamma   90.00
#
_symmetry.space_group_name_H-M   'P 1'
#
loop_
_entity.id
_entity.type
_entity.pdbx_description
1 polymer ?
#
loop_
_entity_poly.entity_id
_entity_poly.type
_entity_poly.pdbx_seq_one_letter_code
_entity_poly.pdbx_strand_id
1 'polypeptide(L)'
;MEIDLHSSANGAIVKANLLLDKDFVIARVDERLFGSFIEHLGRAVYGGIYDPGNPQADQNGFRQDVLAMVRKLNIPVVRYPGGNFVSGFNWEDSI
;
A
#
# COMPACT_ATOMS: atom_id res chain seq x y z
N MET A 1 -20.29 -5.20 18.97
CA MET A 1 -19.74 -6.50 18.52
C MET A 1 -18.56 -6.83 19.42
N GLU A 2 -18.64 -7.93 20.12
CA GLU A 2 -17.59 -8.42 21.02
C GLU A 2 -16.84 -9.54 20.29
N ILE A 3 -15.51 -9.45 20.26
CA ILE A 3 -14.65 -10.46 19.63
C ILE A 3 -13.70 -10.98 20.70
N ASP A 4 -13.82 -12.26 21.04
CA ASP A 4 -12.87 -12.94 21.90
C ASP A 4 -11.69 -13.47 21.08
N LEU A 5 -10.51 -12.95 21.33
CA LEU A 5 -9.27 -13.41 20.72
C LEU A 5 -8.50 -14.27 21.72
N HIS A 6 -8.24 -15.52 21.35
CA HIS A 6 -7.40 -16.43 22.12
C HIS A 6 -6.03 -16.58 21.45
N SER A 7 -4.97 -16.23 22.14
CA SER A 7 -3.60 -16.53 21.72
C SER A 7 -2.90 -17.30 22.84
N SER A 8 -2.23 -18.39 22.50
CA SER A 8 -1.38 -19.11 23.43
C SER A 8 0.09 -18.92 23.06
N ALA A 9 0.81 -18.13 23.84
CA ALA A 9 2.27 -18.14 23.86
C ALA A 9 2.69 -18.77 25.18
N ASN A 10 3.53 -19.81 25.14
CA ASN A 10 4.04 -20.53 26.31
C ASN A 10 2.97 -21.17 27.25
N GLY A 11 1.87 -21.64 26.68
CA GLY A 11 0.82 -22.33 27.45
C GLY A 11 -0.08 -21.43 28.32
N ALA A 12 0.13 -20.11 28.28
CA ALA A 12 -0.77 -19.17 28.94
C ALA A 12 -1.89 -18.73 27.99
N ILE A 13 -3.14 -18.86 28.45
CA ILE A 13 -4.30 -18.33 27.73
C ILE A 13 -4.41 -16.83 28.06
N VAL A 14 -4.14 -15.98 27.06
CA VAL A 14 -4.37 -14.54 27.19
C VAL A 14 -5.74 -14.24 26.58
N LYS A 15 -6.66 -13.72 27.40
CA LYS A 15 -7.97 -13.23 26.94
C LYS A 15 -7.86 -11.74 26.65
N ALA A 16 -8.28 -11.33 25.46
CA ALA A 16 -8.45 -9.92 25.13
C ALA A 16 -9.91 -9.68 24.72
N ASN A 17 -10.54 -8.69 25.34
CA ASN A 17 -11.87 -8.24 24.97
C ASN A 17 -11.76 -7.03 24.06
N LEU A 18 -12.35 -7.11 22.87
CA LEU A 18 -12.44 -6.00 21.93
C LEU A 18 -13.88 -5.51 21.87
N LEU A 19 -14.12 -4.28 22.34
CA LEU A 19 -15.40 -3.63 22.24
C LEU A 19 -15.40 -2.66 21.06
N LEU A 20 -16.27 -2.92 20.07
CA LEU A 20 -16.49 -2.05 18.93
C LEU A 20 -17.91 -1.49 19.04
N ASP A 21 -18.00 -0.18 19.22
CA ASP A 21 -19.27 0.53 19.30
C ASP A 21 -19.16 1.83 18.48
N LYS A 22 -20.21 2.14 17.70
CA LYS A 22 -20.30 3.35 16.89
C LYS A 22 -20.27 4.64 17.73
N ASP A 23 -20.67 4.55 19.00
CA ASP A 23 -20.70 5.66 19.93
C ASP A 23 -19.36 5.85 20.69
N PHE A 24 -18.41 4.90 20.52
CA PHE A 24 -17.04 5.00 21.04
C PHE A 24 -16.08 5.49 19.95
N VAL A 25 -16.27 6.70 19.48
CA VAL A 25 -15.37 7.31 18.50
C VAL A 25 -14.19 7.95 19.23
N ILE A 26 -12.99 7.39 19.03
CA ILE A 26 -11.74 7.93 19.62
C ILE A 26 -11.22 9.07 18.77
N ALA A 27 -11.14 8.87 17.44
CA ALA A 27 -10.66 9.87 16.50
C ALA A 27 -11.12 9.52 15.06
N ARG A 28 -11.03 10.51 14.18
CA ARG A 28 -11.12 10.27 12.74
C ARG A 28 -9.83 9.61 12.24
N VAL A 29 -9.96 8.56 11.44
CA VAL A 29 -8.82 7.93 10.77
C VAL A 29 -8.27 8.89 9.71
N ASP A 30 -6.98 9.17 9.77
CA ASP A 30 -6.31 9.97 8.74
C ASP A 30 -6.21 9.17 7.44
N GLU A 31 -6.61 9.77 6.33
CA GLU A 31 -6.64 9.11 5.02
C GLU A 31 -5.25 8.64 4.59
N ARG A 32 -4.19 9.30 5.03
CA ARG A 32 -2.80 8.93 4.74
C ARG A 32 -2.41 7.55 5.26
N LEU A 33 -3.17 7.01 6.23
CA LEU A 33 -3.01 5.63 6.68
C LEU A 33 -3.21 4.62 5.55
N PHE A 34 -4.01 4.98 4.54
CA PHE A 34 -4.28 4.17 3.34
C PHE A 34 -3.38 4.54 2.16
N GLY A 35 -2.25 5.17 2.43
CA GLY A 35 -1.23 5.46 1.44
C GLY A 35 -0.58 4.19 0.89
N SER A 36 0.17 4.35 -0.19
CA SER A 36 0.92 3.26 -0.81
C SER A 36 2.41 3.51 -0.77
N PHE A 37 3.13 2.44 -0.92
CA PHE A 37 4.57 2.41 -1.04
C PHE A 37 4.94 1.73 -2.35
N ILE A 38 5.92 2.30 -3.10
CA ILE A 38 6.43 1.72 -4.33
C ILE A 38 7.95 1.76 -4.36
N GLU A 39 8.56 0.69 -4.85
CA GLU A 39 9.99 0.54 -5.02
C GLU A 39 10.29 -0.10 -6.38
N HIS A 40 11.48 0.16 -6.93
CA HIS A 40 12.00 -0.56 -8.10
C HIS A 40 12.41 -1.99 -7.73
N LEU A 41 11.45 -2.77 -7.27
CA LEU A 41 11.60 -4.15 -6.84
C LEU A 41 10.89 -5.09 -7.81
N GLY A 42 11.59 -6.09 -8.30
CA GLY A 42 11.03 -7.05 -9.23
C GLY A 42 10.40 -6.37 -10.45
N ARG A 43 9.13 -6.66 -10.72
CA ARG A 43 8.34 -6.11 -11.82
C ARG A 43 7.31 -5.06 -11.36
N ALA A 44 7.55 -4.39 -10.24
CA ALA A 44 6.61 -3.39 -9.74
C ALA A 44 6.52 -2.17 -10.68
N VAL A 45 7.65 -1.65 -11.12
CA VAL A 45 7.71 -0.51 -12.05
C VAL A 45 7.90 -1.00 -13.47
N TYR A 46 9.08 -1.54 -13.82
CA TYR A 46 9.39 -2.03 -15.17
C TYR A 46 8.80 -3.43 -15.39
N GLY A 47 8.00 -3.58 -16.45
CA GLY A 47 7.21 -4.79 -16.71
C GLY A 47 5.95 -4.90 -15.81
N GLY A 48 5.67 -3.87 -15.04
CA GLY A 48 4.49 -3.69 -14.22
C GLY A 48 3.72 -2.44 -14.60
N ILE A 49 3.96 -1.32 -13.92
CA ILE A 49 3.32 -0.02 -14.23
C ILE A 49 3.76 0.49 -15.60
N TYR A 50 5.05 0.39 -15.89
CA TYR A 50 5.67 0.77 -17.14
C TYR A 50 6.14 -0.48 -17.90
N ASP A 51 5.54 -0.72 -19.06
CA ASP A 51 5.82 -1.87 -19.92
C ASP A 51 5.44 -1.54 -21.37
N PRO A 52 6.30 -0.78 -22.09
CA PRO A 52 5.97 -0.28 -23.44
C PRO A 52 5.75 -1.36 -24.48
N GLY A 53 6.22 -2.60 -24.21
CA GLY A 53 5.97 -3.76 -25.07
C GLY A 53 4.63 -4.45 -24.82
N ASN A 54 3.88 -4.04 -23.81
CA ASN A 54 2.62 -4.66 -23.46
C ASN A 54 1.47 -4.17 -24.36
N PRO A 55 0.59 -5.07 -24.86
CA PRO A 55 -0.56 -4.66 -25.67
C PRO A 55 -1.52 -3.68 -24.99
N GLN A 56 -1.49 -3.60 -23.66
CA GLN A 56 -2.32 -2.68 -22.87
C GLN A 56 -1.57 -1.40 -22.46
N ALA A 57 -0.34 -1.21 -22.95
CA ALA A 57 0.39 0.03 -22.73
C ALA A 57 -0.13 1.15 -23.65
N ASP A 58 -0.16 2.36 -23.11
CA ASP A 58 -0.42 3.56 -23.92
C ASP A 58 0.83 3.98 -24.73
N GLN A 59 0.70 5.06 -25.47
CA GLN A 59 1.79 5.64 -26.28
C GLN A 59 3.02 6.06 -25.46
N ASN A 60 2.86 6.25 -24.13
CA ASN A 60 3.93 6.60 -23.21
C ASN A 60 4.53 5.36 -22.51
N GLY A 61 4.01 4.17 -22.77
CA GLY A 61 4.47 2.91 -22.19
C GLY A 61 3.82 2.55 -20.85
N PHE A 62 2.80 3.28 -20.39
CA PHE A 62 2.11 2.98 -19.15
C PHE A 62 0.95 2.01 -19.37
N ARG A 63 0.91 0.96 -18.56
CA ARG A 63 -0.15 -0.06 -18.62
C ARG A 63 -1.49 0.48 -18.14
N GLN A 64 -2.46 0.52 -19.02
CA GLN A 64 -3.78 1.09 -18.73
C GLN A 64 -4.63 0.21 -17.82
N ASP A 65 -4.45 -1.11 -17.86
CA ASP A 65 -5.10 -2.05 -16.93
C ASP A 65 -4.61 -1.81 -15.48
N VAL A 66 -3.31 -1.65 -15.28
CA VAL A 66 -2.72 -1.34 -13.97
C VAL A 66 -3.18 0.04 -13.50
N LEU A 67 -3.15 1.04 -14.37
CA LEU A 67 -3.60 2.40 -14.05
C LEU A 67 -5.06 2.44 -13.60
N ALA A 68 -5.92 1.65 -14.26
CA ALA A 68 -7.33 1.54 -13.89
C ALA A 68 -7.52 0.95 -12.48
N MET A 69 -6.70 -0.02 -12.09
CA MET A 69 -6.71 -0.59 -10.74
C MET A 69 -6.18 0.39 -9.70
N VAL A 70 -5.07 1.06 -9.98
CA VAL A 70 -4.48 2.07 -9.07
C VAL A 70 -5.47 3.21 -8.81
N ARG A 71 -6.18 3.67 -9.84
CA ARG A 71 -7.23 4.69 -9.67
C ARG A 71 -8.37 4.25 -8.74
N LYS A 72 -8.76 2.96 -8.78
CA LYS A 72 -9.79 2.43 -7.87
C LYS A 72 -9.35 2.39 -6.41
N LEU A 73 -8.05 2.28 -6.15
CA LEU A 73 -7.51 2.30 -4.79
C LEU A 73 -7.62 3.69 -4.14
N ASN A 74 -7.79 4.75 -4.93
CA ASN A 74 -7.92 6.13 -4.47
C ASN A 74 -6.82 6.51 -3.45
N ILE A 75 -5.56 6.25 -3.80
CA ILE A 75 -4.41 6.36 -2.91
C ILE A 75 -4.15 7.84 -2.59
N PRO A 76 -4.20 8.26 -1.32
CA PRO A 76 -4.06 9.67 -0.95
C PRO A 76 -2.60 10.13 -0.92
N VAL A 77 -1.65 9.22 -0.76
CA VAL A 77 -0.22 9.52 -0.69
C VAL A 77 0.61 8.31 -1.12
N VAL A 78 1.71 8.55 -1.82
CA VAL A 78 2.65 7.50 -2.23
C VAL A 78 4.02 7.79 -1.66
N ARG A 79 4.61 6.81 -0.98
CA ARG A 79 6.02 6.82 -0.61
C ARG A 79 6.86 6.25 -1.76
N TYR A 80 7.83 7.01 -2.21
CA TYR A 80 8.74 6.71 -3.30
C TYR A 80 10.15 7.24 -2.95
N PRO A 81 11.28 6.69 -3.42
CA PRO A 81 11.44 5.64 -4.43
C PRO A 81 11.50 4.23 -3.87
N GLY A 82 11.28 4.00 -2.61
CA GLY A 82 11.29 2.67 -2.02
C GLY A 82 12.05 2.55 -0.71
N GLY A 83 12.49 1.32 -0.41
CA GLY A 83 13.30 0.95 0.74
C GLY A 83 14.79 0.94 0.40
N ASN A 84 15.30 -0.21 -0.06
CA ASN A 84 16.73 -0.36 -0.40
C ASN A 84 17.15 0.52 -1.59
N PHE A 85 16.26 0.73 -2.55
CA PHE A 85 16.53 1.55 -3.73
C PHE A 85 16.88 3.01 -3.38
N VAL A 86 16.35 3.54 -2.28
CA VAL A 86 16.60 4.93 -1.84
C VAL A 86 18.10 5.22 -1.60
N SER A 87 18.88 4.21 -1.25
CA SER A 87 20.31 4.38 -0.94
C SER A 87 21.15 4.84 -2.13
N GLY A 88 20.72 4.55 -3.36
CA GLY A 88 21.39 4.98 -4.60
C GLY A 88 20.56 5.94 -5.46
N PHE A 89 19.44 6.41 -4.95
CA PHE A 89 18.52 7.25 -5.69
C PHE A 89 18.89 8.73 -5.60
N ASN A 90 19.05 9.37 -6.75
CA ASN A 90 19.18 10.82 -6.83
C ASN A 90 17.80 11.43 -7.09
N TRP A 91 17.25 12.13 -6.12
CA TRP A 91 15.90 12.70 -6.19
C TRP A 91 15.77 13.78 -7.28
N GLU A 92 16.87 14.45 -7.63
CA GLU A 92 16.91 15.48 -8.68
C GLU A 92 16.59 14.92 -10.07
N ASP A 93 16.83 13.61 -10.29
CA ASP A 93 16.52 12.94 -11.56
C ASP A 93 15.00 12.74 -11.75
N SER A 94 14.19 13.07 -10.74
CA SER A 94 12.73 12.86 -10.73
C SER A 94 11.92 14.15 -10.83
N ILE A 95 12.57 15.31 -11.03
CA ILE A 95 11.92 16.61 -11.16
C ILE A 95 12.20 17.27 -12.51
#